data_361315761e4c6616e07ce96eb22b9116
#
_entry.id   361315761e4c6616e07ce96eb22b9116
#
_cell.length_a   1.000
_cell.length_b   1.000
_cell.length_c   1.000
_cell.angle_alpha   90.00
_cell.angle_beta   90.00
_cell.angle_gamma   90.00
#
_symmetry.space_group_name_H-M   'P 1'
#
loop_
_entity.id
_entity.type
_entity.pdbx_description
1 polymer ?
#
loop_
_entity_poly.entity_id
_entity_poly.type
_entity_poly.pdbx_seq_one_letter_code
_entity_poly.pdbx_strand_id
1 'polypeptide(L)'
;MELALGVMLLVVPVAVMVLSIAPVFEHRNFARRAAAEAARTMVLTTGDPEDAALEVIVAQARSMGIDPDHVTVLLCGGVGCAVDRGAIVTVEVSVVVEELSALLPIGTITVHGVHSEQVDLYRSRP
;
A
#
# COMPACT_ATOMS: atom_id res chain seq x y z
N MET A 1 -9.25 -44.32 11.73
CA MET A 1 -9.69 -43.62 10.52
C MET A 1 -10.61 -42.44 10.79
N GLU A 2 -11.57 -42.57 11.68
CA GLU A 2 -12.53 -41.50 12.01
C GLU A 2 -11.89 -40.26 12.60
N LEU A 3 -10.87 -40.42 13.44
CA LEU A 3 -10.15 -39.30 14.05
C LEU A 3 -9.35 -38.49 13.03
N ALA A 4 -8.74 -39.15 12.04
CA ALA A 4 -8.00 -38.50 10.96
C ALA A 4 -8.94 -37.71 10.03
N LEU A 5 -10.12 -38.24 9.75
CA LEU A 5 -11.15 -37.57 8.95
C LEU A 5 -11.71 -36.33 9.66
N GLY A 6 -11.94 -36.43 10.99
CA GLY A 6 -12.39 -35.29 11.81
C GLY A 6 -11.36 -34.16 11.87
N VAL A 7 -10.08 -34.49 12.05
CA VAL A 7 -8.97 -33.52 12.03
C VAL A 7 -8.84 -32.86 10.66
N MET A 8 -8.92 -33.64 9.58
CA MET A 8 -8.84 -33.11 8.21
C MET A 8 -9.99 -32.16 7.89
N LEU A 9 -11.21 -32.48 8.33
CA LEU A 9 -12.40 -31.66 8.11
C LEU A 9 -12.29 -30.29 8.81
N LEU A 10 -11.52 -30.20 9.89
CA LEU A 10 -11.34 -28.97 10.66
C LEU A 10 -10.09 -28.20 10.20
N VAL A 11 -8.99 -28.89 9.88
CA VAL A 11 -7.71 -28.27 9.50
C VAL A 11 -7.77 -27.65 8.10
N VAL A 12 -8.44 -28.33 7.15
CA VAL A 12 -8.53 -27.85 5.76
C VAL A 12 -9.24 -26.48 5.66
N PRO A 13 -10.44 -26.27 6.24
CA PRO A 13 -11.09 -24.97 6.15
C PRO A 13 -10.32 -23.87 6.87
N VAL A 14 -9.66 -24.18 8.00
CA VAL A 14 -8.80 -23.22 8.70
C VAL A 14 -7.57 -22.85 7.85
N ALA A 15 -6.93 -23.82 7.24
CA ALA A 15 -5.79 -23.58 6.34
C ALA A 15 -6.19 -22.72 5.12
N VAL A 16 -7.34 -23.01 4.49
CA VAL A 16 -7.88 -22.20 3.39
C VAL A 16 -8.17 -20.79 3.84
N MET A 17 -8.76 -20.61 5.02
CA MET A 17 -9.03 -19.28 5.58
C MET A 17 -7.75 -18.49 5.82
N VAL A 18 -6.73 -19.11 6.40
CA VAL A 18 -5.42 -18.45 6.63
C VAL A 18 -4.74 -18.07 5.31
N LEU A 19 -4.72 -18.97 4.33
CA LEU A 19 -4.13 -18.71 3.02
C LEU A 19 -4.89 -17.61 2.26
N SER A 20 -6.20 -17.50 2.45
CA SER A 20 -7.01 -16.45 1.82
C SER A 20 -6.77 -15.06 2.40
N ILE A 21 -6.31 -14.97 3.65
CA ILE A 21 -6.06 -13.69 4.32
C ILE A 21 -4.64 -13.16 4.02
N ALA A 22 -3.67 -14.04 3.71
CA ALA A 22 -2.29 -13.67 3.48
C ALA A 22 -2.11 -12.55 2.43
N PRO A 23 -2.76 -12.58 1.25
CA PRO A 23 -2.65 -11.51 0.26
C PRO A 23 -3.10 -10.15 0.77
N VAL A 24 -4.13 -10.10 1.63
CA VAL A 24 -4.65 -8.86 2.21
C VAL A 24 -3.58 -8.20 3.09
N PHE A 25 -2.88 -8.99 3.90
CA PHE A 25 -1.79 -8.47 4.74
C PHE A 25 -0.60 -8.00 3.90
N GLU A 26 -0.23 -8.72 2.85
CA GLU A 26 0.85 -8.33 1.95
C GLU A 26 0.55 -7.01 1.25
N HIS A 27 -0.63 -6.85 0.68
CA HIS A 27 -1.06 -5.62 0.02
C HIS A 27 -1.19 -4.45 0.99
N ARG A 28 -1.66 -4.70 2.22
CA ARG A 28 -1.71 -3.67 3.26
C ARG A 28 -0.31 -3.22 3.69
N ASN A 29 0.62 -4.15 3.84
CA ASN A 29 2.01 -3.82 4.16
C ASN A 29 2.67 -3.05 3.02
N PHE A 30 2.41 -3.44 1.77
CA PHE A 30 2.84 -2.69 0.59
C PHE A 30 2.30 -1.26 0.63
N ALA A 31 0.98 -1.07 0.79
CA ALA A 31 0.36 0.24 0.80
C ALA A 31 0.97 1.17 1.86
N ARG A 32 1.24 0.65 3.06
CA ARG A 32 1.87 1.41 4.14
C ARG A 32 3.32 1.78 3.84
N ARG A 33 4.11 0.84 3.32
CA ARG A 33 5.53 1.08 2.97
C ARG A 33 5.63 2.04 1.78
N ALA A 34 4.82 1.84 0.76
CA ALA A 34 4.79 2.71 -0.41
C ALA A 34 4.41 4.14 -0.04
N ALA A 35 3.41 4.34 0.82
CA ALA A 35 3.02 5.65 1.31
C ALA A 35 4.16 6.33 2.09
N ALA A 36 4.84 5.60 2.97
CA ALA A 36 5.95 6.14 3.76
C ALA A 36 7.15 6.52 2.88
N GLU A 37 7.53 5.66 1.95
CA GLU A 37 8.67 5.91 1.05
C GLU A 37 8.37 7.06 0.08
N ALA A 38 7.15 7.12 -0.45
CA ALA A 38 6.71 8.20 -1.32
C ALA A 38 6.71 9.56 -0.59
N ALA A 39 6.14 9.63 0.63
CA ALA A 39 6.15 10.85 1.44
C ALA A 39 7.57 11.32 1.73
N ARG A 40 8.46 10.39 2.09
CA ARG A 40 9.87 10.69 2.32
C ARG A 40 10.57 11.19 1.05
N THR A 41 10.29 10.56 -0.10
CA THR A 41 10.86 10.98 -1.39
C THR A 41 10.40 12.39 -1.76
N MET A 42 9.12 12.71 -1.56
CA MET A 42 8.59 14.06 -1.80
C MET A 42 9.32 15.12 -0.98
N VAL A 43 9.58 14.83 0.27
CA VAL A 43 10.29 15.74 1.18
C VAL A 43 11.76 15.91 0.77
N LEU A 44 12.40 14.89 0.23
CA LEU A 44 13.83 14.89 -0.07
C LEU A 44 14.18 15.31 -1.51
N THR A 45 13.26 15.15 -2.45
CA THR A 45 13.53 15.45 -3.87
C THR A 45 13.77 16.94 -4.13
N THR A 46 14.62 17.22 -5.09
CA THR A 46 14.85 18.58 -5.60
C THR A 46 14.06 18.89 -6.89
N GLY A 47 13.50 17.85 -7.52
CA GLY A 47 12.64 17.93 -8.70
C GLY A 47 11.17 18.06 -8.36
N ASP A 48 10.32 17.57 -9.26
CA ASP A 48 8.89 17.50 -9.01
C ASP A 48 8.59 16.45 -7.94
N PRO A 49 8.02 16.82 -6.79
CA PRO A 49 7.79 15.90 -5.69
C PRO A 49 6.69 14.88 -5.99
N GLU A 50 5.67 15.26 -6.76
CA GLU A 50 4.56 14.37 -7.08
C GLU A 50 5.00 13.29 -8.06
N ASP A 51 5.73 13.65 -9.11
CA ASP A 51 6.29 12.70 -10.07
C ASP A 51 7.24 11.70 -9.38
N ALA A 52 8.12 12.20 -8.52
CA ALA A 52 9.05 11.35 -7.77
C ALA A 52 8.34 10.35 -6.85
N ALA A 53 7.27 10.78 -6.20
CA ALA A 53 6.45 9.90 -5.36
C ALA A 53 5.76 8.81 -6.17
N LEU A 54 5.16 9.16 -7.30
CA LEU A 54 4.48 8.20 -8.17
C LEU A 54 5.46 7.17 -8.75
N GLU A 55 6.65 7.60 -9.17
CA GLU A 55 7.69 6.71 -9.69
C GLU A 55 8.10 5.66 -8.64
N VAL A 56 8.31 6.06 -7.39
CA VAL A 56 8.65 5.16 -6.29
C VAL A 56 7.54 4.15 -6.03
N ILE A 57 6.29 4.57 -6.00
CA ILE A 57 5.14 3.69 -5.74
C ILE A 57 5.00 2.66 -6.87
N VAL A 58 5.09 3.09 -8.13
CA VAL A 58 5.01 2.19 -9.29
C VAL A 58 6.17 1.20 -9.32
N ALA A 59 7.38 1.64 -9.02
CA ALA A 59 8.55 0.76 -8.94
C ALA A 59 8.39 -0.30 -7.84
N GLN A 60 7.90 0.08 -6.66
CA GLN A 60 7.62 -0.87 -5.59
C GLN A 60 6.50 -1.85 -5.93
N ALA A 61 5.41 -1.37 -6.54
CA ALA A 61 4.32 -2.24 -6.98
C ALA A 61 4.82 -3.32 -7.93
N ARG A 62 5.59 -2.93 -8.94
CA ARG A 62 6.19 -3.86 -9.91
C ARG A 62 7.14 -4.86 -9.25
N SER A 63 7.96 -4.43 -8.28
CA SER A 63 8.90 -5.31 -7.58
C SER A 63 8.19 -6.38 -6.74
N MET A 64 6.98 -6.10 -6.28
CA MET A 64 6.14 -7.03 -5.51
C MET A 64 5.13 -7.79 -6.37
N GLY A 65 5.14 -7.62 -7.69
CA GLY A 65 4.19 -8.27 -8.59
C GLY A 65 2.77 -7.73 -8.49
N ILE A 66 2.60 -6.52 -7.96
CA ILE A 66 1.30 -5.83 -7.88
C ILE A 66 1.13 -5.01 -9.15
N ASP A 67 -0.01 -5.17 -9.82
CA ASP A 67 -0.33 -4.38 -11.01
C ASP A 67 -0.51 -2.90 -10.61
N PRO A 68 0.25 -1.96 -11.19
CA PRO A 68 0.09 -0.53 -10.90
C PRO A 68 -1.31 0.01 -11.17
N ASP A 69 -2.07 -0.61 -12.07
CA ASP A 69 -3.46 -0.20 -12.38
C ASP A 69 -4.43 -0.46 -11.20
N HIS A 70 -4.06 -1.36 -10.29
CA HIS A 70 -4.81 -1.62 -9.05
C HIS A 70 -4.40 -0.71 -7.88
N VAL A 71 -3.43 0.17 -8.11
CA VAL A 71 -2.91 1.09 -7.09
C VAL A 71 -3.42 2.48 -7.36
N THR A 72 -4.12 3.06 -6.38
CA THR A 72 -4.57 4.45 -6.43
C THR A 72 -3.78 5.27 -5.41
N VAL A 73 -3.27 6.40 -5.83
CA VAL A 73 -2.46 7.30 -5.00
C VAL A 73 -3.18 8.63 -4.85
N LEU A 74 -3.30 9.08 -3.61
CA LEU A 74 -3.83 10.39 -3.27
C LEU A 74 -2.74 11.19 -2.54
N LEU A 75 -2.28 12.25 -3.16
CA LEU A 75 -1.25 13.14 -2.63
C LEU A 75 -1.91 14.36 -2.00
N CYS A 76 -1.62 14.64 -0.74
CA CYS A 76 -2.08 15.83 -0.01
C CYS A 76 -3.59 16.10 -0.14
N GLY A 77 -4.40 15.05 -0.13
CA GLY A 77 -5.87 15.17 -0.27
C GLY A 77 -6.35 15.58 -1.66
N GLY A 78 -5.51 15.49 -2.70
CA GLY A 78 -5.87 15.80 -4.09
C GLY A 78 -5.82 17.28 -4.47
N VAL A 79 -5.30 18.14 -3.61
CA VAL A 79 -5.24 19.61 -3.81
C VAL A 79 -3.87 20.10 -4.27
N GLY A 80 -2.94 19.18 -4.54
CA GLY A 80 -1.52 19.50 -4.77
C GLY A 80 -0.73 19.64 -3.46
N CYS A 81 0.52 19.23 -3.49
CA CYS A 81 1.37 19.25 -2.31
C CYS A 81 2.21 20.52 -2.24
N ALA A 82 1.96 21.35 -1.22
CA ALA A 82 2.91 22.38 -0.84
C ALA A 82 4.07 21.72 -0.08
N VAL A 83 5.26 21.70 -0.67
CA VAL A 83 6.47 21.15 -0.04
C VAL A 83 7.35 22.29 0.49
N ASP A 84 6.72 23.25 1.16
CA ASP A 84 7.37 24.36 1.84
C ASP A 84 7.95 23.94 3.18
N ARG A 85 8.84 24.76 3.72
CA ARG A 85 9.46 24.50 5.04
C ARG A 85 8.41 24.36 6.12
N GLY A 86 8.47 23.26 6.87
CA GLY A 86 7.53 22.96 7.94
C GLY A 86 6.16 22.45 7.47
N ALA A 87 5.91 22.38 6.17
CA ALA A 87 4.69 21.77 5.64
C ALA A 87 4.64 20.26 5.94
N ILE A 88 3.44 19.74 6.05
CA ILE A 88 3.19 18.30 6.21
C ILE A 88 2.73 17.75 4.86
N VAL A 89 3.45 16.78 4.36
CA VAL A 89 3.12 16.04 3.15
C VAL A 89 2.44 14.74 3.55
N THR A 90 1.24 14.49 3.06
CA THR A 90 0.49 13.27 3.32
C THR A 90 0.30 12.49 2.03
N VAL A 91 0.65 11.22 2.06
CA VAL A 91 0.47 10.27 0.95
C VAL A 91 -0.45 9.16 1.40
N GLU A 92 -1.49 8.93 0.64
CA GLU A 92 -2.40 7.80 0.79
C GLU A 92 -2.26 6.88 -0.42
N VAL A 93 -2.03 5.59 -0.16
CA VAL A 93 -1.95 4.55 -1.18
C VAL A 93 -3.06 3.54 -0.92
N SER A 94 -3.88 3.31 -1.93
CA SER A 94 -4.97 2.33 -1.90
C SER A 94 -4.70 1.24 -2.92
N VAL A 95 -4.88 -0.01 -2.52
CA VAL A 95 -4.66 -1.17 -3.40
C VAL A 95 -5.91 -2.04 -3.42
N VAL A 96 -6.37 -2.38 -4.61
CA VAL A 96 -7.46 -3.34 -4.81
C VAL A 96 -6.89 -4.75 -4.78
N VAL A 97 -7.42 -5.60 -3.90
CA VAL A 97 -7.03 -7.01 -3.76
C VAL A 97 -8.04 -7.87 -4.51
N GLU A 98 -7.66 -8.38 -5.68
CA GLU A 98 -8.53 -9.21 -6.51
C GLU A 98 -8.41 -10.71 -6.21
N GLU A 99 -7.28 -11.14 -5.68
CA GLU A 99 -6.97 -12.56 -5.44
C GLU A 99 -7.97 -13.24 -4.49
N LEU A 100 -8.61 -12.45 -3.62
CA LEU A 100 -9.64 -12.96 -2.71
C LEU A 100 -10.93 -13.34 -3.44
N SER A 101 -11.24 -12.66 -4.55
CA SER A 101 -12.46 -12.89 -5.31
C SER A 101 -12.43 -14.21 -6.08
N ALA A 102 -11.25 -14.79 -6.32
CA ALA A 102 -11.09 -16.09 -6.99
C ALA A 102 -11.43 -17.28 -6.07
N LEU A 103 -11.27 -17.10 -4.74
CA LEU A 103 -11.47 -18.17 -3.75
C LEU A 103 -12.78 -18.01 -2.96
N LEU A 104 -13.21 -16.78 -2.74
CA LEU A 104 -14.41 -16.44 -1.99
C LEU A 104 -15.20 -15.37 -2.74
N PRO A 105 -16.52 -15.52 -2.98
CA PRO A 105 -17.34 -14.53 -3.67
C PRO A 105 -17.69 -13.34 -2.77
N ILE A 106 -16.68 -12.74 -2.11
CA ILE A 106 -16.84 -11.66 -1.13
C ILE A 106 -16.72 -10.27 -1.80
N GLY A 107 -16.45 -10.23 -3.10
CA GLY A 107 -16.17 -8.97 -3.80
C GLY A 107 -14.73 -8.51 -3.65
N THR A 108 -14.42 -7.33 -4.19
CA THR A 108 -13.10 -6.71 -4.12
C THR A 108 -12.86 -6.06 -2.76
N ILE A 109 -11.70 -6.30 -2.17
CA ILE A 109 -11.26 -5.62 -0.94
C ILE A 109 -10.24 -4.56 -1.32
N THR A 110 -10.42 -3.33 -0.82
CA THR A 110 -9.44 -2.27 -0.96
C THR A 110 -8.71 -2.06 0.37
N VAL A 111 -7.39 -2.12 0.34
CA VAL A 111 -6.54 -1.83 1.51
C VAL A 111 -5.88 -0.47 1.36
N HIS A 112 -5.70 0.22 2.47
CA HIS A 112 -5.18 1.58 2.50
C HIS A 112 -3.92 1.66 3.37
N GLY A 113 -2.99 2.50 2.94
CA GLY A 113 -1.84 2.92 3.73
C GLY A 113 -1.72 4.44 3.66
N VAL A 114 -1.59 5.09 4.80
CA VAL A 114 -1.42 6.55 4.89
C VAL A 114 -0.16 6.83 5.66
N HIS A 115 0.62 7.78 5.17
CA HIS A 115 1.80 8.30 5.86
C HIS A 115 1.92 9.80 5.68
N SER A 116 2.33 10.49 6.76
CA SER A 116 2.59 11.92 6.74
C SER A 116 4.03 12.19 7.16
N GLU A 117 4.72 13.02 6.41
CA GLU A 117 6.09 13.43 6.66
C GLU A 117 6.16 14.96 6.73
N GLN A 118 6.95 15.48 7.66
CA GLN A 118 7.14 16.92 7.78
C GLN A 118 8.39 17.34 7.01
N VAL A 119 8.25 18.40 6.22
CA VAL A 119 9.39 19.03 5.54
C VAL A 119 10.26 19.74 6.59
N ASP A 120 11.57 19.46 6.57
CA ASP A 120 12.52 20.04 7.49
C ASP A 120 12.49 21.59 7.43
N LEU A 121 12.38 22.21 8.60
CA LEU A 121 12.38 23.67 8.78
C LEU A 121 13.71 24.31 8.35
N TYR A 122 14.81 23.55 8.45
CA TYR A 122 16.17 24.05 8.17
C TYR A 122 16.66 23.72 6.77
N ARG A 123 15.85 23.07 5.95
CA ARG A 123 16.23 22.72 4.59
C ARG A 123 16.34 23.97 3.73
N SER A 124 17.55 24.28 3.29
CA SER A 124 17.76 25.26 2.22
C SER A 124 17.40 24.62 0.88
N ARG A 125 16.23 24.95 0.33
CA ARG A 125 15.98 24.75 -1.08
C ARG A 125 16.62 25.91 -1.84
N PRO A 126 17.37 25.60 -2.90
CA PRO A 126 17.79 26.65 -3.83
C PRO A 126 16.59 27.29 -4.50
#